data_ff16116fb4cad8da87a82bee017e7371
#
_entry.id   ff16116fb4cad8da87a82bee017e7371
#
_cell.length_a   1.000
_cell.length_b   1.000
_cell.length_c   1.000
_cell.angle_alpha   90.00
_cell.angle_beta   90.00
_cell.angle_gamma   90.00
#
_symmetry.space_group_name_H-M   'P 1'
#
loop_
_entity.id
_entity.type
_entity.pdbx_description
1 polymer ?
#
loop_
_entity_poly.entity_id
_entity_poly.type
_entity_poly.pdbx_seq_one_letter_code
_entity_poly.pdbx_strand_id
1 'polypeptide(L)'
;MNNIYKYNTTLKASRNDYKKIVFWNRFLRNPIELILTWIPAAISLVMLILGKYNSFLLIIYAICWFYPIYIFAFQFKNSVNYHLKHRDSSEDAPCTITLMDSAILADIPDHNLVYTYELEQFTTVYFLYGYYMLFAGKKMIVMLNTKDMPEDIKAITGQFIKEHVDLNKCKLAY
;
A
#
# COMPACT_ATOMS: atom_id res chain seq x y z
N MET A 1 -18.23 -4.22 28.09
CA MET A 1 -17.36 -5.42 28.08
C MET A 1 -16.32 -5.15 27.00
N ASN A 2 -15.06 -4.94 27.38
CA ASN A 2 -14.01 -4.71 26.39
C ASN A 2 -13.72 -6.03 25.71
N ASN A 3 -14.23 -6.21 24.51
CA ASN A 3 -13.92 -7.37 23.70
C ASN A 3 -12.46 -7.25 23.22
N ILE A 4 -11.57 -7.98 23.86
CA ILE A 4 -10.17 -8.03 23.48
C ILE A 4 -9.99 -9.27 22.61
N TYR A 5 -9.67 -9.07 21.34
CA TYR A 5 -9.37 -10.15 20.39
C TYR A 5 -7.88 -10.20 20.12
N LYS A 6 -7.30 -11.40 20.20
CA LYS A 6 -5.86 -11.62 19.99
C LYS A 6 -5.63 -12.66 18.89
N TYR A 7 -4.68 -12.40 18.02
CA TYR A 7 -4.22 -13.39 17.05
C TYR A 7 -2.72 -13.20 16.74
N ASN A 8 -2.09 -14.29 16.36
CA ASN A 8 -0.68 -14.30 15.99
C ASN A 8 -0.56 -14.13 14.47
N THR A 9 0.33 -13.27 14.02
CA THR A 9 0.62 -13.02 12.61
C THR A 9 2.03 -12.47 12.45
N THR A 10 2.38 -12.05 11.25
CA THR A 10 3.55 -11.23 10.98
C THR A 10 3.09 -9.88 10.45
N LEU A 11 3.77 -8.80 10.81
CA LEU A 11 3.46 -7.46 10.28
C LEU A 11 3.82 -7.32 8.79
N LYS A 12 4.37 -8.37 8.21
CA LYS A 12 4.95 -8.36 6.87
C LYS A 12 4.01 -8.94 5.82
N ALA A 13 3.87 -8.24 4.72
CA ALA A 13 3.32 -8.83 3.51
C ALA A 13 4.36 -9.70 2.80
N SER A 14 3.91 -10.76 2.13
CA SER A 14 4.78 -11.52 1.22
C SER A 14 5.43 -10.59 0.20
N ARG A 15 6.61 -10.95 -0.32
CA ARG A 15 7.32 -10.12 -1.32
C ARG A 15 6.45 -9.77 -2.52
N ASN A 16 5.61 -10.69 -2.97
CA ASN A 16 4.73 -10.47 -4.12
C ASN A 16 3.56 -9.55 -3.77
N ASP A 17 2.95 -9.73 -2.61
CA ASP A 17 1.86 -8.87 -2.15
C ASP A 17 2.36 -7.47 -1.86
N TYR A 18 3.54 -7.36 -1.25
CA TYR A 18 4.17 -6.05 -1.01
C TYR A 18 4.36 -5.26 -2.31
N LYS A 19 4.84 -5.90 -3.39
CA LYS A 19 4.95 -5.25 -4.70
C LYS A 19 3.61 -4.75 -5.22
N LYS A 20 2.55 -5.58 -5.11
CA LYS A 20 1.20 -5.20 -5.53
C LYS A 20 0.66 -4.04 -4.71
N ILE A 21 0.85 -4.07 -3.38
CA ILE A 21 0.42 -3.01 -2.46
C ILE A 21 1.13 -1.70 -2.77
N VAL A 22 2.45 -1.72 -2.96
CA VAL A 22 3.23 -0.52 -3.30
C VAL A 22 2.82 0.03 -4.66
N PHE A 23 2.62 -0.84 -5.66
CA PHE A 23 2.12 -0.44 -6.99
C PHE A 23 0.75 0.23 -6.88
N TRP A 24 -0.18 -0.40 -6.17
CA TRP A 24 -1.52 0.15 -5.94
C TRP A 24 -1.46 1.49 -5.22
N ASN A 25 -0.73 1.59 -4.12
CA ASN A 25 -0.62 2.81 -3.33
C ASN A 25 -0.02 3.98 -4.14
N ARG A 26 0.98 3.70 -4.96
CA ARG A 26 1.67 4.71 -5.76
C ARG A 26 0.86 5.17 -6.98
N PHE A 27 0.30 4.24 -7.74
CA PHE A 27 -0.27 4.53 -9.05
C PHE A 27 -1.79 4.52 -9.09
N LEU A 28 -2.45 3.65 -8.35
CA LEU A 28 -3.91 3.54 -8.40
C LEU A 28 -4.59 4.41 -7.34
N ARG A 29 -4.01 4.50 -6.15
CA ARG A 29 -4.53 5.39 -5.10
C ARG A 29 -4.29 6.87 -5.45
N ASN A 30 -3.15 7.17 -6.07
CA ASN A 30 -2.78 8.52 -6.49
C ASN A 30 -2.49 8.56 -8.00
N PRO A 31 -3.51 8.53 -8.85
CA PRO A 31 -3.33 8.39 -10.31
C PRO A 31 -2.67 9.60 -10.99
N ILE A 32 -2.51 10.72 -10.28
CA ILE A 32 -1.88 11.94 -10.82
C ILE A 32 -0.47 11.63 -11.32
N GLU A 33 0.34 10.89 -10.57
CA GLU A 33 1.70 10.53 -11.00
C GLU A 33 1.68 9.69 -12.28
N LEU A 34 0.73 8.75 -12.37
CA LEU A 34 0.53 7.94 -13.57
C LEU A 34 0.16 8.83 -14.77
N ILE A 35 -0.83 9.70 -14.60
CA ILE A 35 -1.32 10.60 -15.66
C ILE A 35 -0.19 11.51 -16.14
N LEU A 36 0.50 12.20 -15.22
CA LEU A 36 1.60 13.11 -15.57
C LEU A 36 2.73 12.40 -16.31
N THR A 37 3.00 11.14 -15.98
CA THR A 37 4.02 10.33 -16.63
C THR A 37 3.67 10.03 -18.09
N TRP A 38 2.39 9.86 -18.43
CA TRP A 38 1.94 9.51 -19.78
C TRP A 38 1.55 10.69 -20.66
N ILE A 39 1.30 11.88 -20.09
CA ILE A 39 0.95 13.08 -20.88
C ILE A 39 1.97 13.39 -21.98
N PRO A 40 3.30 13.43 -21.73
CA PRO A 40 4.28 13.73 -22.78
C PRO A 40 4.26 12.70 -23.92
N ALA A 41 4.07 11.42 -23.61
CA ALA A 41 3.95 10.36 -24.60
C ALA A 41 2.68 10.53 -25.45
N ALA A 42 1.55 10.85 -24.83
CA ALA A 42 0.29 11.11 -25.54
C ALA A 42 0.40 12.33 -26.47
N ILE A 43 0.99 13.43 -25.99
CA ILE A 43 1.22 14.63 -26.81
C ILE A 43 2.13 14.31 -28.00
N SER A 44 3.23 13.58 -27.79
CA SER A 44 4.15 13.21 -28.87
C SER A 44 3.47 12.34 -29.93
N LEU A 45 2.57 11.45 -29.52
CA LEU A 45 1.77 10.64 -30.45
C LEU A 45 0.88 11.51 -31.33
N VAL A 46 0.15 12.45 -30.73
CA VAL A 46 -0.71 13.39 -31.47
C VAL A 46 0.13 14.20 -32.47
N MET A 47 1.29 14.71 -32.07
CA MET A 47 2.17 15.48 -32.96
C MET A 47 2.72 14.66 -34.13
N LEU A 48 3.02 13.35 -33.89
CA LEU A 48 3.40 12.42 -34.96
C LEU A 48 2.27 12.22 -35.96
N ILE A 49 1.03 12.01 -35.48
CA ILE A 49 -0.16 11.84 -36.35
C ILE A 49 -0.41 13.08 -37.18
N LEU A 50 -0.19 14.27 -36.62
CA LEU A 50 -0.33 15.55 -37.33
C LEU A 50 0.83 15.85 -38.30
N GLY A 51 1.76 14.93 -38.51
CA GLY A 51 2.92 15.11 -39.40
C GLY A 51 3.93 16.15 -38.90
N LYS A 52 3.89 16.53 -37.62
CA LYS A 52 4.79 17.48 -36.99
C LYS A 52 6.05 16.76 -36.49
N TYR A 53 6.95 16.40 -37.40
CA TYR A 53 8.19 15.72 -37.05
C TYR A 53 9.37 16.20 -37.90
N ASN A 54 10.53 16.23 -37.29
CA ASN A 54 11.85 16.33 -37.91
C ASN A 54 12.79 15.45 -37.05
N SER A 55 14.05 15.33 -37.50
CA SER A 55 15.01 14.45 -36.80
C SER A 55 15.20 14.79 -35.33
N PHE A 56 15.17 16.06 -34.96
CA PHE A 56 15.29 16.51 -33.56
C PHE A 56 14.04 16.18 -32.75
N LEU A 57 12.84 16.44 -33.29
CA LEU A 57 11.58 16.13 -32.63
C LEU A 57 11.39 14.62 -32.44
N LEU A 58 11.83 13.79 -33.37
CA LEU A 58 11.78 12.34 -33.23
C LEU A 58 12.58 11.85 -32.01
N ILE A 59 13.74 12.45 -31.74
CA ILE A 59 14.54 12.14 -30.55
C ILE A 59 13.75 12.51 -29.26
N ILE A 60 13.14 13.69 -29.24
CA ILE A 60 12.30 14.11 -28.10
C ILE A 60 11.13 13.16 -27.90
N TYR A 61 10.44 12.77 -28.98
CA TYR A 61 9.32 11.83 -28.89
C TYR A 61 9.77 10.46 -28.37
N ALA A 62 10.92 9.97 -28.80
CA ALA A 62 11.50 8.74 -28.25
C ALA A 62 11.72 8.87 -26.73
N ILE A 63 12.30 9.96 -26.25
CA ILE A 63 12.49 10.22 -24.82
C ILE A 63 11.14 10.22 -24.09
N CYS A 64 10.10 10.87 -24.63
CA CYS A 64 8.76 10.89 -24.04
C CYS A 64 8.14 9.48 -23.87
N TRP A 65 8.43 8.56 -24.80
CA TRP A 65 7.99 7.17 -24.72
C TRP A 65 8.83 6.31 -23.80
N PHE A 66 10.15 6.52 -23.77
CA PHE A 66 11.04 5.78 -22.85
C PHE A 66 10.86 6.19 -21.39
N TYR A 67 10.45 7.42 -21.12
CA TYR A 67 10.30 7.92 -19.76
C TYR A 67 9.28 7.12 -18.91
N PRO A 68 8.03 6.85 -19.36
CA PRO A 68 7.11 5.97 -18.63
C PRO A 68 7.69 4.57 -18.40
N ILE A 69 8.32 3.99 -19.42
CA ILE A 69 8.92 2.66 -19.32
C ILE A 69 10.03 2.66 -18.26
N TYR A 70 10.87 3.68 -18.23
CA TYR A 70 11.91 3.84 -17.20
C TYR A 70 11.31 3.93 -15.80
N ILE A 71 10.27 4.75 -15.60
CA ILE A 71 9.59 4.88 -14.30
C ILE A 71 9.04 3.52 -13.83
N PHE A 72 8.30 2.82 -14.69
CA PHE A 72 7.67 1.56 -14.33
C PHE A 72 8.65 0.38 -14.19
N ALA A 73 9.56 0.22 -15.14
CA ALA A 73 10.44 -0.95 -15.16
C ALA A 73 11.62 -0.83 -14.19
N PHE A 74 12.20 0.37 -14.06
CA PHE A 74 13.44 0.56 -13.30
C PHE A 74 13.21 1.25 -11.96
N GLN A 75 12.62 2.43 -11.96
CA GLN A 75 12.51 3.21 -10.73
C GLN A 75 11.59 2.53 -9.71
N PHE A 76 10.44 2.03 -10.16
CA PHE A 76 9.52 1.30 -9.28
C PHE A 76 10.17 0.03 -8.74
N LYS A 77 10.76 -0.80 -9.61
CA LYS A 77 11.44 -2.04 -9.21
C LYS A 77 12.57 -1.76 -8.21
N ASN A 78 13.39 -0.74 -8.47
CA ASN A 78 14.50 -0.38 -7.58
C ASN A 78 13.99 0.13 -6.23
N SER A 79 12.96 0.98 -6.22
CA SER A 79 12.34 1.46 -4.98
C SER A 79 11.80 0.30 -4.14
N VAL A 80 11.06 -0.63 -4.75
CA VAL A 80 10.55 -1.80 -4.03
C VAL A 80 11.68 -2.68 -3.49
N ASN A 81 12.69 -2.95 -4.31
CA ASN A 81 13.83 -3.76 -3.88
C ASN A 81 14.65 -3.08 -2.77
N TYR A 82 14.83 -1.76 -2.83
CA TYR A 82 15.47 -0.99 -1.77
C TYR A 82 14.74 -1.15 -0.45
N HIS A 83 13.43 -0.91 -0.43
CA HIS A 83 12.61 -1.06 0.77
C HIS A 83 12.60 -2.50 1.31
N LEU A 84 12.52 -3.50 0.42
CA LEU A 84 12.59 -4.89 0.84
C LEU A 84 13.96 -5.29 1.43
N LYS A 85 15.04 -4.67 0.96
CA LYS A 85 16.40 -4.94 1.46
C LYS A 85 16.70 -4.25 2.79
N HIS A 86 16.15 -3.04 2.99
CA HIS A 86 16.36 -2.22 4.19
C HIS A 86 15.21 -2.33 5.19
N ARG A 87 14.43 -3.36 5.07
CA ARG A 87 13.33 -3.66 5.96
C ARG A 87 13.87 -4.07 7.33
N ASP A 88 13.25 -3.57 8.38
CA ASP A 88 13.62 -3.94 9.73
C ASP A 88 13.37 -5.44 9.96
N SER A 89 14.31 -6.12 10.60
CA SER A 89 14.19 -7.53 10.97
C SER A 89 13.02 -7.78 11.93
N SER A 90 12.65 -6.78 12.73
CA SER A 90 11.50 -6.86 13.63
C SER A 90 10.16 -7.03 12.88
N GLU A 91 10.06 -6.57 11.63
CA GLU A 91 8.85 -6.75 10.83
C GLU A 91 8.65 -8.20 10.35
N ASP A 92 9.70 -9.03 10.35
CA ASP A 92 9.66 -10.45 10.01
C ASP A 92 9.34 -11.34 11.20
N ALA A 93 9.47 -10.80 12.41
CA ALA A 93 9.25 -11.54 13.63
C ALA A 93 7.76 -11.84 13.82
N PRO A 94 7.42 -12.97 14.45
CA PRO A 94 6.06 -13.24 14.90
C PRO A 94 5.58 -12.13 15.80
N CYS A 95 4.38 -11.63 15.57
CA CYS A 95 3.76 -10.62 16.41
C CYS A 95 2.38 -11.06 16.85
N THR A 96 1.96 -10.61 18.02
CA THR A 96 0.61 -10.77 18.52
C THR A 96 -0.15 -9.47 18.33
N ILE A 97 -1.18 -9.50 17.49
CA ILE A 97 -2.09 -8.37 17.33
C ILE A 97 -3.20 -8.50 18.37
N THR A 98 -3.45 -7.42 19.10
CA THR A 98 -4.59 -7.30 20.03
C THR A 98 -5.47 -6.14 19.57
N LEU A 99 -6.74 -6.43 19.27
CA LEU A 99 -7.75 -5.43 18.94
C LEU A 99 -8.44 -4.99 20.22
N MET A 100 -8.41 -3.70 20.51
CA MET A 100 -9.06 -3.05 21.66
C MET A 100 -10.04 -1.98 21.16
N ASP A 101 -11.03 -1.61 21.98
CA ASP A 101 -12.06 -0.64 21.59
C ASP A 101 -11.50 0.70 21.06
N SER A 102 -10.31 1.13 21.49
CA SER A 102 -9.71 2.40 21.13
C SER A 102 -8.37 2.28 20.38
N ALA A 103 -7.77 1.09 20.33
CA ALA A 103 -6.44 0.91 19.79
C ALA A 103 -6.19 -0.48 19.22
N ILE A 104 -5.20 -0.57 18.35
CA ILE A 104 -4.58 -1.82 17.89
C ILE A 104 -3.20 -1.90 18.51
N LEU A 105 -2.92 -2.96 19.23
CA LEU A 105 -1.59 -3.26 19.77
C LEU A 105 -0.92 -4.31 18.89
N ALA A 106 0.35 -4.08 18.55
CA ALA A 106 1.21 -5.09 17.95
C ALA A 106 2.40 -5.35 18.87
N ASP A 107 2.40 -6.51 19.47
CA ASP A 107 3.44 -6.98 20.39
C ASP A 107 4.38 -7.91 19.63
N ILE A 108 5.68 -7.59 19.61
CA ILE A 108 6.76 -8.35 18.98
C ILE A 108 7.70 -8.84 20.07
N PRO A 109 7.42 -10.01 20.69
CA PRO A 109 8.15 -10.49 21.87
C PRO A 109 9.65 -10.64 21.62
N ASP A 110 10.05 -11.14 20.47
CA ASP A 110 11.44 -11.40 20.11
C ASP A 110 12.31 -10.13 20.11
N HIS A 111 11.69 -8.96 19.96
CA HIS A 111 12.37 -7.66 19.96
C HIS A 111 12.02 -6.79 21.17
N ASN A 112 11.19 -7.26 22.11
CA ASN A 112 10.65 -6.46 23.22
C ASN A 112 10.02 -5.13 22.74
N LEU A 113 9.32 -5.17 21.59
CA LEU A 113 8.69 -4.00 21.00
C LEU A 113 7.18 -4.12 21.07
N VAL A 114 6.53 -3.07 21.56
CA VAL A 114 5.08 -2.93 21.57
C VAL A 114 4.71 -1.65 20.85
N TYR A 115 3.96 -1.79 19.76
CA TYR A 115 3.41 -0.65 19.04
C TYR A 115 1.93 -0.50 19.38
N THR A 116 1.54 0.71 19.75
CA THR A 116 0.15 1.08 20.01
C THR A 116 -0.32 2.03 18.91
N TYR A 117 -1.42 1.69 18.25
CA TYR A 117 -2.02 2.46 17.18
C TYR A 117 -3.43 2.85 17.61
N GLU A 118 -3.64 4.12 17.93
CA GLU A 118 -4.96 4.65 18.29
C GLU A 118 -5.87 4.68 17.06
N LEU A 119 -7.12 4.23 17.20
CA LEU A 119 -8.07 4.14 16.08
C LEU A 119 -8.44 5.50 15.51
N GLU A 120 -8.46 6.54 16.34
CA GLU A 120 -8.79 7.91 15.95
C GLU A 120 -7.80 8.51 14.93
N GLN A 121 -6.55 8.03 14.92
CA GLN A 121 -5.53 8.52 13.97
C GLN A 121 -5.77 8.05 12.53
N PHE A 122 -6.59 6.99 12.34
CA PHE A 122 -6.81 6.46 11.01
C PHE A 122 -7.85 7.26 10.25
N THR A 123 -7.43 7.79 9.10
CA THR A 123 -8.28 8.58 8.21
C THR A 123 -8.90 7.76 7.10
N THR A 124 -8.30 6.63 6.75
CA THR A 124 -8.77 5.77 5.66
C THR A 124 -8.31 4.34 5.87
N VAL A 125 -9.18 3.39 5.58
CA VAL A 125 -8.87 1.96 5.58
C VAL A 125 -9.16 1.38 4.19
N TYR A 126 -8.23 0.58 3.69
CA TYR A 126 -8.42 -0.20 2.47
C TYR A 126 -8.27 -1.68 2.77
N PHE A 127 -9.13 -2.48 2.17
CA PHE A 127 -8.96 -3.93 2.14
C PHE A 127 -8.52 -4.37 0.75
N LEU A 128 -7.31 -4.89 0.64
CA LEU A 128 -6.74 -5.26 -0.66
C LEU A 128 -5.77 -6.43 -0.51
N TYR A 129 -5.84 -7.40 -1.41
CA TYR A 129 -4.97 -8.59 -1.45
C TYR A 129 -4.94 -9.40 -0.14
N GLY A 130 -6.02 -9.34 0.67
CA GLY A 130 -6.08 -10.02 1.95
C GLY A 130 -5.37 -9.28 3.09
N TYR A 131 -5.24 -7.97 2.96
CA TYR A 131 -4.67 -7.09 4.00
C TYR A 131 -5.60 -5.91 4.26
N TYR A 132 -5.86 -5.61 5.54
CA TYR A 132 -6.38 -4.31 5.93
C TYR A 132 -5.21 -3.32 6.05
N MET A 133 -5.25 -2.29 5.26
CA MET A 133 -4.25 -1.21 5.26
C MET A 133 -4.86 0.04 5.88
N LEU A 134 -4.36 0.45 7.02
CA LEU A 134 -4.82 1.58 7.80
C LEU A 134 -3.90 2.79 7.57
N PHE A 135 -4.48 3.90 7.19
CA PHE A 135 -3.74 5.12 6.82
C PHE A 135 -4.07 6.29 7.74
N ALA A 136 -3.02 7.03 8.13
CA ALA A 136 -3.15 8.38 8.66
C ALA A 136 -2.77 9.36 7.53
N GLY A 137 -3.77 9.99 6.92
CA GLY A 137 -3.59 10.81 5.73
C GLY A 137 -3.05 10.02 4.52
N LYS A 138 -1.85 10.38 4.07
CA LYS A 138 -1.19 9.69 2.94
C LYS A 138 -0.31 8.50 3.37
N LYS A 139 0.06 8.43 4.64
CA LYS A 139 0.99 7.43 5.16
C LYS A 139 0.22 6.19 5.62
N MET A 140 0.62 5.03 5.13
CA MET A 140 0.18 3.74 5.69
C MET A 140 0.88 3.53 7.03
N ILE A 141 0.10 3.30 8.08
CA ILE A 141 0.61 3.14 9.45
C ILE A 141 0.63 1.67 9.85
N VAL A 142 -0.45 0.94 9.58
CA VAL A 142 -0.61 -0.46 9.97
C VAL A 142 -1.11 -1.26 8.79
N MET A 143 -0.62 -2.48 8.69
CA MET A 143 -1.10 -3.48 7.73
C MET A 143 -1.43 -4.76 8.50
N LEU A 144 -2.71 -5.12 8.53
CA LEU A 144 -3.18 -6.35 9.17
C LEU A 144 -3.32 -7.45 8.12
N ASN A 145 -2.54 -8.51 8.27
CA ASN A 145 -2.60 -9.67 7.38
C ASN A 145 -3.80 -10.55 7.77
N THR A 146 -4.78 -10.70 6.87
CA THR A 146 -5.94 -11.55 7.11
C THR A 146 -5.77 -12.96 6.55
N LYS A 147 -4.71 -13.23 5.78
CA LYS A 147 -4.51 -14.54 5.15
C LYS A 147 -4.20 -15.63 6.17
N ASP A 148 -3.48 -15.24 7.21
CA ASP A 148 -3.06 -16.13 8.29
C ASP A 148 -4.05 -16.14 9.46
N MET A 149 -5.13 -15.33 9.39
CA MET A 149 -6.15 -15.29 10.41
C MET A 149 -7.11 -16.49 10.30
N PRO A 150 -7.50 -17.10 11.41
CA PRO A 150 -8.66 -18.00 11.47
C PRO A 150 -9.93 -17.27 10.96
N GLU A 151 -10.88 -18.01 10.38
CA GLU A 151 -12.05 -17.40 9.74
C GLU A 151 -12.95 -16.61 10.72
N ASP A 152 -13.06 -17.09 11.97
CA ASP A 152 -13.76 -16.39 13.05
C ASP A 152 -13.09 -15.05 13.37
N ILE A 153 -11.76 -15.01 13.44
CA ILE A 153 -11.00 -13.78 13.69
C ILE A 153 -11.10 -12.82 12.51
N LYS A 154 -11.13 -13.31 11.26
CA LYS A 154 -11.36 -12.44 10.08
C LYS A 154 -12.70 -11.72 10.16
N ALA A 155 -13.76 -12.45 10.48
CA ALA A 155 -15.09 -11.87 10.62
C ALA A 155 -15.11 -10.79 11.70
N ILE A 156 -14.55 -11.10 12.88
CA ILE A 156 -14.43 -10.18 14.01
C ILE A 156 -13.61 -8.95 13.64
N THR A 157 -12.44 -9.12 12.99
CA THR A 157 -11.59 -8.02 12.55
C THR A 157 -12.32 -7.12 11.56
N GLY A 158 -13.05 -7.70 10.61
CA GLY A 158 -13.85 -6.94 9.65
C GLY A 158 -14.97 -6.14 10.32
N GLN A 159 -15.66 -6.73 11.29
CA GLN A 159 -16.68 -6.05 12.07
C GLN A 159 -16.08 -4.95 12.95
N PHE A 160 -15.01 -5.23 13.67
CA PHE A 160 -14.27 -4.27 14.49
C PHE A 160 -13.87 -3.01 13.70
N ILE A 161 -13.28 -3.20 12.50
CA ILE A 161 -12.90 -2.06 11.65
C ILE A 161 -14.13 -1.26 11.22
N LYS A 162 -15.24 -1.92 10.89
CA LYS A 162 -16.48 -1.24 10.50
C LYS A 162 -17.11 -0.45 11.64
N GLU A 163 -17.02 -0.93 12.86
CA GLU A 163 -17.62 -0.31 14.04
C GLU A 163 -16.80 0.88 14.56
N HIS A 164 -15.46 0.79 14.48
CA HIS A 164 -14.57 1.76 15.11
C HIS A 164 -13.93 2.73 14.12
N VAL A 165 -13.91 2.40 12.83
CA VAL A 165 -13.48 3.33 11.79
C VAL A 165 -14.70 3.83 11.04
N ASP A 166 -14.89 5.14 10.99
CA ASP A 166 -16.01 5.78 10.28
C ASP A 166 -16.17 5.15 8.86
N LEU A 167 -17.35 4.57 8.60
CA LEU A 167 -17.67 3.87 7.34
C LEU A 167 -17.47 4.75 6.10
N ASN A 168 -17.59 6.09 6.23
CA ASN A 168 -17.27 7.04 5.16
C ASN A 168 -15.78 7.07 4.82
N LYS A 169 -14.93 6.57 5.71
CA LYS A 169 -13.47 6.49 5.56
C LYS A 169 -13.00 5.11 5.11
N CYS A 170 -13.85 4.09 5.22
CA CYS A 170 -13.52 2.73 4.84
C CYS A 170 -13.76 2.52 3.34
N LYS A 171 -12.70 2.38 2.57
CA LYS A 171 -12.76 2.07 1.13
C LYS A 171 -12.38 0.61 0.92
N LEU A 172 -13.36 -0.19 0.56
CA LEU A 172 -13.11 -1.56 0.12
C LEU A 172 -12.68 -1.49 -1.35
N ALA A 173 -11.40 -1.67 -1.61
CA ALA A 173 -10.89 -1.92 -2.95
C ALA A 173 -10.77 -3.45 -3.11
N TYR A 174 -11.57 -4.02 -4.00
CA TYR A 174 -11.58 -5.46 -4.34
C TYR A 174 -10.47 -5.76 -5.34
#